data_c205b4cea7cab472999bd33f3e5ca147
#
_entry.id   c205b4cea7cab472999bd33f3e5ca147
#
_cell.length_a   1.000
_cell.length_b   1.000
_cell.length_c   1.000
_cell.angle_alpha   90.00
_cell.angle_beta   90.00
_cell.angle_gamma   90.00
#
_symmetry.space_group_name_H-M   'P 1'
#
loop_
_entity.id
_entity.type
_entity.pdbx_description
1 polymer ?
#
loop_
_entity_poly.entity_id
_entity_poly.type
_entity_poly.pdbx_seq_one_letter_code
_entity_poly.pdbx_strand_id
1 'polypeptide(L)'
;MIKAEKVKISQLALILLIVIPGGKYLSLPSYMYSISGRDSWLSFLLLFVLDFVCFLFTLWAINLNRRGLSLNEILTQTLSPVGSKIIFAVFTVFFLLRVTVLLLGCVDLFSSTFVINTNWLAYIIPIALLVAVSLVQGVRNVARLTEMLFVFVMLALLSIIFLSLRSADFSNLRPFLDE
;
A
#
# COMPACT_ATOMS: atom_id res chain seq x y z
N MET A 1 2.88 -24.07 18.72
CA MET A 1 4.16 -23.41 18.35
C MET A 1 4.08 -23.06 16.86
N ILE A 2 3.86 -21.79 16.53
CA ILE A 2 3.90 -21.32 15.14
C ILE A 2 5.37 -21.32 14.73
N LYS A 3 5.75 -22.24 13.85
CA LYS A 3 7.09 -22.25 13.25
C LYS A 3 7.27 -20.90 12.55
N ALA A 4 8.26 -20.11 12.98
CA ALA A 4 8.63 -18.87 12.31
C ALA A 4 9.01 -19.18 10.86
N GLU A 5 8.08 -18.96 9.94
CA GLU A 5 8.32 -19.14 8.50
C GLU A 5 9.29 -18.07 8.04
N LYS A 6 10.46 -18.49 7.58
CA LYS A 6 11.47 -17.58 7.04
C LYS A 6 11.03 -17.11 5.64
N VAL A 7 10.55 -15.90 5.54
CA VAL A 7 10.31 -15.22 4.28
C VAL A 7 11.65 -14.65 3.79
N LYS A 8 11.96 -14.82 2.50
CA LYS A 8 13.17 -14.23 1.92
C LYS A 8 13.03 -12.70 1.85
N ILE A 9 14.13 -11.98 1.99
CA ILE A 9 14.16 -10.51 1.90
C ILE A 9 13.59 -10.03 0.57
N SER A 10 13.89 -10.73 -0.54
CA SER A 10 13.33 -10.42 -1.86
C SER A 10 11.80 -10.53 -1.90
N GLN A 11 11.24 -11.54 -1.26
CA GLN A 11 9.78 -11.73 -1.16
C GLN A 11 9.12 -10.63 -0.35
N LEU A 12 9.75 -10.24 0.76
CA LEU A 12 9.27 -9.12 1.57
C LEU A 12 9.30 -7.80 0.77
N ALA A 13 10.38 -7.55 0.04
CA ALA A 13 10.50 -6.39 -0.82
C ALA A 13 9.42 -6.35 -1.90
N LEU A 14 9.11 -7.48 -2.55
CA LEU A 14 8.04 -7.58 -3.55
C LEU A 14 6.65 -7.34 -2.94
N ILE A 15 6.37 -7.89 -1.75
CA ILE A 15 5.12 -7.62 -1.04
C ILE A 15 4.98 -6.12 -0.79
N LEU A 16 6.01 -5.48 -0.24
CA LEU A 16 5.98 -4.04 0.03
C LEU A 16 5.81 -3.22 -1.25
N LEU A 17 6.47 -3.61 -2.33
CA LEU A 17 6.41 -2.93 -3.62
C LEU A 17 5.02 -3.02 -4.27
N ILE A 18 4.24 -4.06 -4.00
CA ILE A 18 2.85 -4.17 -4.49
C ILE A 18 1.86 -3.52 -3.53
N VAL A 19 2.01 -3.76 -2.21
CA VAL A 19 1.03 -3.32 -1.20
C VAL A 19 1.06 -1.81 -0.99
N ILE A 20 2.25 -1.20 -0.92
CA ILE A 20 2.37 0.24 -0.63
C ILE A 20 1.76 1.09 -1.75
N PRO A 21 2.13 0.90 -3.04
CA PRO A 21 1.54 1.69 -4.11
C PRO A 21 0.13 1.26 -4.47
N GLY A 22 -0.21 -0.04 -4.35
CA GLY A 22 -1.50 -0.56 -4.79
C GLY A 22 -2.70 0.18 -4.20
N GLY A 23 -2.66 0.51 -2.92
CA GLY A 23 -3.71 1.29 -2.28
C GLY A 23 -3.72 2.79 -2.67
N LYS A 24 -2.59 3.31 -3.14
CA LYS A 24 -2.48 4.72 -3.57
C LYS A 24 -2.91 4.89 -5.04
N TYR A 25 -2.62 3.93 -5.92
CA TYR A 25 -2.92 4.06 -7.35
C TYR A 25 -4.42 4.07 -7.69
N LEU A 26 -5.26 3.46 -6.86
CA LEU A 26 -6.69 3.36 -7.13
C LEU A 26 -7.45 4.68 -6.93
N SER A 27 -7.08 5.49 -5.97
CA SER A 27 -7.86 6.67 -5.59
C SER A 27 -7.06 7.98 -5.59
N LEU A 28 -5.75 7.93 -5.37
CA LEU A 28 -4.94 9.13 -5.18
C LEU A 28 -4.87 10.03 -6.43
N PRO A 29 -4.70 9.50 -7.65
CA PRO A 29 -4.59 10.34 -8.84
C PRO A 29 -5.85 11.15 -9.12
N SER A 30 -7.02 10.53 -9.05
CA SER A 30 -8.30 11.22 -9.27
C SER A 30 -8.59 12.24 -8.19
N TYR A 31 -8.28 11.93 -6.93
CA TYR A 31 -8.45 12.83 -5.80
C TYR A 31 -7.53 14.06 -5.93
N MET A 32 -6.24 13.86 -6.23
CA MET A 32 -5.29 14.95 -6.42
C MET A 32 -5.68 15.84 -7.60
N TYR A 33 -6.11 15.25 -8.72
CA TYR A 33 -6.56 16.01 -9.86
C TYR A 33 -7.82 16.83 -9.56
N SER A 34 -8.75 16.31 -8.77
CA SER A 34 -9.97 17.04 -8.39
C SER A 34 -9.70 18.27 -7.50
N ILE A 35 -8.60 18.27 -6.73
CA ILE A 35 -8.22 19.39 -5.84
C ILE A 35 -7.28 20.37 -6.54
N SER A 36 -6.25 19.86 -7.20
CA SER A 36 -5.13 20.67 -7.71
C SER A 36 -5.20 20.90 -9.23
N GLY A 37 -6.17 20.29 -9.93
CA GLY A 37 -6.30 20.44 -11.38
C GLY A 37 -4.99 20.12 -12.12
N ARG A 38 -4.52 21.08 -12.92
CA ARG A 38 -3.28 20.95 -13.70
C ARG A 38 -2.01 20.79 -12.83
N ASP A 39 -2.00 21.35 -11.63
CA ASP A 39 -0.84 21.32 -10.71
C ASP A 39 -0.75 20.02 -9.91
N SER A 40 -1.58 19.05 -10.19
CA SER A 40 -1.58 17.72 -9.53
C SER A 40 -0.20 17.04 -9.58
N TRP A 41 0.57 17.23 -10.64
CA TRP A 41 1.93 16.69 -10.78
C TRP A 41 2.88 17.24 -9.70
N LEU A 42 2.75 18.51 -9.31
CA LEU A 42 3.52 19.12 -8.23
C LEU A 42 3.18 18.48 -6.88
N SER A 43 1.89 18.23 -6.65
CA SER A 43 1.40 17.52 -5.46
C SER A 43 1.99 16.11 -5.35
N PHE A 44 2.11 15.38 -6.47
CA PHE A 44 2.76 14.07 -6.51
C PHE A 44 4.26 14.17 -6.20
N LEU A 45 4.93 15.19 -6.71
CA LEU A 45 6.35 15.40 -6.44
C LEU A 45 6.59 15.71 -4.97
N LEU A 46 5.76 16.55 -4.34
CA LEU A 46 5.83 16.84 -2.91
C LEU A 46 5.58 15.59 -2.05
N LEU A 47 4.58 14.78 -2.41
CA LEU A 47 4.32 13.51 -1.74
C LEU A 47 5.50 12.55 -1.85
N PHE A 48 6.12 12.46 -3.04
CA PHE A 48 7.31 11.63 -3.23
C PHE A 48 8.46 12.08 -2.35
N VAL A 49 8.74 13.38 -2.27
CA VAL A 49 9.78 13.94 -1.40
C VAL A 49 9.49 13.61 0.07
N LEU A 50 8.24 13.75 0.50
CA LEU A 50 7.84 13.45 1.88
C LEU A 50 7.99 11.96 2.18
N ASP A 51 7.53 11.08 1.30
CA ASP A 51 7.70 9.63 1.43
C ASP A 51 9.19 9.25 1.48
N PHE A 52 10.03 9.90 0.66
CA PHE A 52 11.47 9.69 0.64
C PHE A 52 12.14 10.11 1.95
N VAL A 53 11.75 11.25 2.51
CA VAL A 53 12.23 11.70 3.82
C VAL A 53 11.82 10.72 4.92
N CYS A 54 10.57 10.26 4.94
CA CYS A 54 10.10 9.24 5.88
C CYS A 54 10.89 7.92 5.74
N PHE A 55 11.21 7.52 4.51
CA PHE A 55 12.03 6.35 4.24
C PHE A 55 13.45 6.51 4.82
N LEU A 56 14.10 7.67 4.62
CA LEU A 56 15.41 7.96 5.21
C LEU A 56 15.38 7.91 6.74
N PHE A 57 14.35 8.47 7.38
CA PHE A 57 14.16 8.37 8.83
C PHE A 57 14.02 6.91 9.29
N THR A 58 13.28 6.10 8.55
CA THR A 58 13.11 4.67 8.85
C THR A 58 14.44 3.93 8.75
N LEU A 59 15.21 4.16 7.69
CA LEU A 59 16.55 3.57 7.55
C LEU A 59 17.49 4.00 8.67
N TRP A 60 17.45 5.30 9.04
CA TRP A 60 18.25 5.80 10.16
C TRP A 60 17.88 5.12 11.48
N ALA A 61 16.57 4.98 11.77
CA ALA A 61 16.09 4.29 12.96
C ALA A 61 16.50 2.80 13.00
N ILE A 62 16.44 2.11 11.85
CA ILE A 62 16.90 0.71 11.73
C ILE A 62 18.40 0.62 11.99
N ASN A 63 19.20 1.54 11.45
CA ASN A 63 20.65 1.56 11.65
C ASN A 63 21.06 1.84 13.12
N LEU A 64 20.24 2.59 13.85
CA LEU A 64 20.43 2.80 15.29
C LEU A 64 20.18 1.50 16.10
N ASN A 65 19.35 0.60 15.57
CA ASN A 65 19.04 -0.70 16.21
C ASN A 65 20.17 -1.73 16.00
N ARG A 66 21.38 -1.43 16.45
CA ARG A 66 22.56 -2.32 16.32
C ARG A 66 22.40 -3.66 17.01
N ARG A 67 21.46 -3.80 17.96
CA ARG A 67 21.23 -5.01 18.74
C ARG A 67 20.26 -5.98 18.07
N GLY A 68 19.64 -5.61 16.95
CA GLY A 68 18.65 -6.44 16.27
C GLY A 68 17.42 -6.74 17.11
N LEU A 69 17.07 -5.83 18.04
CA LEU A 69 15.91 -5.96 18.92
C LEU A 69 14.62 -5.91 18.10
N SER A 70 13.63 -6.66 18.49
CA SER A 70 12.29 -6.56 17.92
C SER A 70 11.65 -5.21 18.30
N LEU A 71 10.70 -4.75 17.49
CA LEU A 71 10.00 -3.48 17.74
C LEU A 71 9.31 -3.48 19.11
N ASN A 72 8.80 -4.63 19.56
CA ASN A 72 8.22 -4.79 20.88
C ASN A 72 9.26 -4.61 21.98
N GLU A 73 10.45 -5.17 21.84
CA GLU A 73 11.53 -5.04 22.82
C GLU A 73 12.00 -3.58 22.92
N ILE A 74 12.15 -2.90 21.80
CA ILE A 74 12.50 -1.48 21.78
C ILE A 74 11.46 -0.64 22.51
N LEU A 75 10.17 -0.84 22.18
CA LEU A 75 9.08 -0.08 22.78
C LEU A 75 8.93 -0.39 24.30
N THR A 76 9.10 -1.64 24.72
CA THR A 76 9.04 -1.98 26.15
C THR A 76 10.21 -1.44 26.94
N GLN A 77 11.40 -1.35 26.36
CA GLN A 77 12.56 -0.76 27.02
C GLN A 77 12.48 0.77 27.09
N THR A 78 11.84 1.41 26.11
CA THR A 78 11.79 2.89 26.03
C THR A 78 10.58 3.49 26.75
N LEU A 79 9.41 2.85 26.62
CA LEU A 79 8.11 3.44 27.07
C LEU A 79 7.44 2.69 28.23
N SER A 80 7.97 1.61 28.71
CA SER A 80 7.34 0.68 29.64
C SER A 80 6.42 -0.35 28.99
N PRO A 81 6.12 -1.47 29.66
CA PRO A 81 5.24 -2.53 29.12
C PRO A 81 3.81 -2.07 28.86
N VAL A 82 3.31 -1.08 29.62
CA VAL A 82 1.96 -0.53 29.44
C VAL A 82 1.92 0.40 28.22
N GLY A 83 2.92 1.26 28.06
CA GLY A 83 3.04 2.15 26.91
C GLY A 83 3.16 1.38 25.60
N SER A 84 3.94 0.29 25.59
CA SER A 84 4.05 -0.59 24.42
C SER A 84 2.69 -1.18 24.02
N LYS A 85 1.89 -1.68 24.96
CA LYS A 85 0.55 -2.22 24.67
C LYS A 85 -0.39 -1.17 24.07
N ILE A 86 -0.36 0.07 24.57
CA ILE A 86 -1.18 1.16 24.03
C ILE A 86 -0.80 1.44 22.57
N ILE A 87 0.49 1.55 22.29
CA ILE A 87 0.97 1.78 20.92
C ILE A 87 0.55 0.66 19.98
N PHE A 88 0.69 -0.61 20.39
CA PHE A 88 0.23 -1.73 19.58
C PHE A 88 -1.28 -1.74 19.35
N ALA A 89 -2.08 -1.33 20.36
CA ALA A 89 -3.52 -1.17 20.21
C ALA A 89 -3.85 -0.09 19.16
N VAL A 90 -3.18 1.06 19.21
CA VAL A 90 -3.34 2.13 18.20
C VAL A 90 -2.95 1.63 16.81
N PHE A 91 -1.83 0.94 16.66
CA PHE A 91 -1.44 0.33 15.37
C PHE A 91 -2.49 -0.67 14.87
N THR A 92 -3.02 -1.50 15.76
CA THR A 92 -4.06 -2.48 15.39
C THR A 92 -5.29 -1.78 14.83
N VAL A 93 -5.79 -0.73 15.51
CA VAL A 93 -6.93 0.07 15.04
C VAL A 93 -6.60 0.73 13.69
N PHE A 94 -5.41 1.32 13.56
CA PHE A 94 -4.96 1.92 12.30
C PHE A 94 -4.96 0.92 11.14
N PHE A 95 -4.40 -0.28 11.34
CA PHE A 95 -4.38 -1.30 10.29
C PHE A 95 -5.78 -1.83 9.96
N LEU A 96 -6.67 -1.98 10.94
CA LEU A 96 -8.06 -2.36 10.69
C LEU A 96 -8.77 -1.32 9.82
N LEU A 97 -8.64 -0.03 10.15
CA LEU A 97 -9.18 1.05 9.32
C LEU A 97 -8.61 1.01 7.90
N ARG A 98 -7.30 0.78 7.78
CA ARG A 98 -6.64 0.69 6.48
C ARG A 98 -7.14 -0.47 5.62
N VAL A 99 -7.36 -1.63 6.23
CA VAL A 99 -7.95 -2.80 5.54
C VAL A 99 -9.37 -2.49 5.09
N THR A 100 -10.17 -1.84 5.93
CA THR A 100 -11.55 -1.44 5.57
C THR A 100 -11.56 -0.52 4.34
N VAL A 101 -10.70 0.51 4.32
CA VAL A 101 -10.59 1.43 3.17
C VAL A 101 -10.16 0.69 1.90
N LEU A 102 -9.22 -0.25 2.00
CA LEU A 102 -8.79 -1.05 0.85
C LEU A 102 -9.93 -1.95 0.32
N LEU A 103 -10.69 -2.58 1.22
CA LEU A 103 -11.85 -3.40 0.83
C LEU A 103 -12.92 -2.57 0.12
N LEU A 104 -13.24 -1.38 0.64
CA LEU A 104 -14.16 -0.46 -0.02
C LEU A 104 -13.66 -0.04 -1.40
N GLY A 105 -12.38 0.30 -1.54
CA GLY A 105 -11.79 0.63 -2.84
C GLY A 105 -11.86 -0.53 -3.85
N CYS A 106 -11.68 -1.77 -3.38
CA CYS A 106 -11.90 -2.95 -4.23
C CYS A 106 -13.37 -3.08 -4.66
N VAL A 107 -14.32 -2.88 -3.74
CA VAL A 107 -15.75 -2.93 -4.06
C VAL A 107 -16.11 -1.87 -5.10
N ASP A 108 -15.65 -0.64 -4.93
CA ASP A 108 -15.90 0.45 -5.87
C ASP A 108 -15.34 0.14 -7.27
N LEU A 109 -14.13 -0.42 -7.32
CA LEU A 109 -13.52 -0.85 -8.58
C LEU A 109 -14.35 -1.94 -9.28
N PHE A 110 -14.76 -2.97 -8.56
CA PHE A 110 -15.53 -4.07 -9.12
C PHE A 110 -16.94 -3.63 -9.53
N SER A 111 -17.61 -2.81 -8.72
CA SER A 111 -18.95 -2.31 -9.03
C SER A 111 -18.98 -1.38 -10.23
N SER A 112 -17.92 -0.57 -10.41
CA SER A 112 -17.83 0.34 -11.56
C SER A 112 -17.39 -0.34 -12.86
N THR A 113 -16.65 -1.46 -12.76
CA THR A 113 -16.02 -2.08 -13.94
C THR A 113 -16.77 -3.31 -14.45
N PHE A 114 -17.28 -4.16 -13.56
CA PHE A 114 -17.76 -5.49 -13.97
C PHE A 114 -19.30 -5.66 -13.90
N VAL A 115 -19.95 -5.20 -12.85
CA VAL A 115 -21.40 -5.45 -12.67
C VAL A 115 -22.09 -4.27 -12.01
N ILE A 116 -22.82 -3.53 -12.81
CA ILE A 116 -23.64 -2.41 -12.36
C ILE A 116 -24.87 -2.96 -11.61
N ASN A 117 -25.18 -2.42 -10.42
CA ASN A 117 -26.35 -2.78 -9.59
C ASN A 117 -26.27 -4.10 -8.81
N THR A 118 -25.11 -4.64 -8.52
CA THR A 118 -24.96 -5.80 -7.64
C THR A 118 -24.79 -5.36 -6.19
N ASN A 119 -25.33 -6.13 -5.24
CA ASN A 119 -25.17 -5.87 -3.81
C ASN A 119 -23.67 -5.93 -3.44
N TRP A 120 -23.19 -4.90 -2.75
CA TRP A 120 -21.80 -4.78 -2.29
C TRP A 120 -21.30 -6.01 -1.49
N LEU A 121 -22.20 -6.71 -0.79
CA LEU A 121 -21.90 -7.97 -0.09
C LEU A 121 -21.39 -9.06 -1.02
N ALA A 122 -21.88 -9.11 -2.27
CA ALA A 122 -21.44 -10.11 -3.25
C ALA A 122 -19.96 -9.97 -3.62
N TYR A 123 -19.38 -8.80 -3.45
CA TYR A 123 -17.94 -8.54 -3.69
C TYR A 123 -17.11 -8.77 -2.43
N ILE A 124 -17.60 -8.32 -1.27
CA ILE A 124 -16.85 -8.42 -0.01
C ILE A 124 -16.69 -9.87 0.43
N ILE A 125 -17.72 -10.69 0.32
CA ILE A 125 -17.69 -12.08 0.81
C ILE A 125 -16.58 -12.89 0.12
N PRO A 126 -16.47 -12.95 -1.23
CA PRO A 126 -15.38 -13.67 -1.89
C PRO A 126 -13.99 -13.12 -1.54
N ILE A 127 -13.83 -11.79 -1.46
CA ILE A 127 -12.55 -11.16 -1.11
C ILE A 127 -12.16 -11.52 0.32
N ALA A 128 -13.08 -11.39 1.28
CA ALA A 128 -12.83 -11.72 2.68
C ALA A 128 -12.49 -13.21 2.85
N LEU A 129 -13.16 -14.09 2.12
CA LEU A 129 -12.90 -15.53 2.14
C LEU A 129 -11.50 -15.82 1.58
N LEU A 130 -11.13 -15.20 0.48
CA LEU A 130 -9.81 -15.34 -0.13
C LEU A 130 -8.70 -14.85 0.81
N VAL A 131 -8.91 -13.73 1.48
CA VAL A 131 -7.99 -13.20 2.52
C VAL A 131 -7.88 -14.17 3.69
N ALA A 132 -9.01 -14.68 4.20
CA ALA A 132 -9.03 -15.64 5.31
C ALA A 132 -8.26 -16.92 4.96
N VAL A 133 -8.51 -17.51 3.78
CA VAL A 133 -7.76 -18.70 3.31
C VAL A 133 -6.27 -18.41 3.18
N SER A 134 -5.91 -17.24 2.66
CA SER A 134 -4.50 -16.84 2.53
C SER A 134 -3.82 -16.70 3.87
N LEU A 135 -4.50 -16.17 4.89
CA LEU A 135 -3.98 -16.03 6.26
C LEU A 135 -3.77 -17.41 6.93
N VAL A 136 -4.71 -18.34 6.74
CA VAL A 136 -4.57 -19.71 7.28
C VAL A 136 -3.37 -20.45 6.68
N GLN A 137 -3.08 -20.20 5.41
CA GLN A 137 -1.94 -20.82 4.70
C GLN A 137 -0.59 -20.19 5.05
N GLY A 138 -0.58 -19.08 5.78
CA GLY A 138 0.62 -18.42 6.27
C GLY A 138 1.24 -17.41 5.30
N VAL A 139 2.09 -16.55 5.84
CA VAL A 139 2.72 -15.42 5.12
C VAL A 139 3.56 -15.89 3.93
N ARG A 140 4.15 -17.08 4.00
CA ARG A 140 4.95 -17.64 2.91
C ARG A 140 4.14 -17.89 1.63
N ASN A 141 2.88 -18.31 1.79
CA ASN A 141 2.02 -18.55 0.64
C ASN A 141 1.59 -17.23 -0.01
N VAL A 142 1.28 -16.22 0.81
CA VAL A 142 1.02 -14.85 0.33
C VAL A 142 2.24 -14.33 -0.44
N ALA A 143 3.45 -14.55 0.07
CA ALA A 143 4.68 -14.13 -0.60
C ALA A 143 4.86 -14.77 -1.99
N ARG A 144 4.58 -16.08 -2.10
CA ARG A 144 4.64 -16.79 -3.41
C ARG A 144 3.59 -16.28 -4.39
N LEU A 145 2.37 -16.08 -3.91
CA LEU A 145 1.29 -15.51 -4.71
C LEU A 145 1.68 -14.12 -5.24
N THR A 146 2.29 -13.30 -4.38
CA THR A 146 2.79 -11.96 -4.75
C THR A 146 3.87 -12.04 -5.82
N GLU A 147 4.81 -12.99 -5.74
CA GLU A 147 5.83 -13.22 -6.77
C GLU A 147 5.20 -13.56 -8.12
N MET A 148 4.19 -14.42 -8.15
CA MET A 148 3.50 -14.79 -9.39
C MET A 148 2.73 -13.60 -9.98
N LEU A 149 2.01 -12.86 -9.14
CA LEU A 149 1.21 -11.71 -9.57
C LEU A 149 2.07 -10.52 -9.97
N PHE A 150 3.27 -10.38 -9.42
CA PHE A 150 4.16 -9.25 -9.68
C PHE A 150 4.43 -9.05 -11.18
N VAL A 151 4.70 -10.12 -11.92
CA VAL A 151 4.96 -10.07 -13.36
C VAL A 151 3.76 -9.49 -14.11
N PHE A 152 2.55 -9.95 -13.77
CA PHE A 152 1.32 -9.46 -14.41
C PHE A 152 1.04 -7.99 -14.06
N VAL A 153 1.24 -7.61 -12.80
CA VAL A 153 1.08 -6.22 -12.36
C VAL A 153 2.07 -5.31 -13.06
N MET A 154 3.33 -5.71 -13.19
CA MET A 154 4.35 -4.92 -13.88
C MET A 154 4.05 -4.79 -15.37
N LEU A 155 3.62 -5.86 -16.03
CA LEU A 155 3.22 -5.80 -17.43
C LEU A 155 2.01 -4.88 -17.64
N ALA A 156 1.01 -4.95 -16.76
CA ALA A 156 -0.15 -4.07 -16.80
C ALA A 156 0.25 -2.59 -16.61
N LEU A 157 1.09 -2.28 -15.62
CA LEU A 157 1.59 -0.93 -15.38
C LEU A 157 2.38 -0.39 -16.59
N LEU A 158 3.30 -1.18 -17.13
CA LEU A 158 4.06 -0.79 -18.31
C LEU A 158 3.15 -0.53 -19.53
N SER A 159 2.13 -1.38 -19.72
CA SER A 159 1.15 -1.20 -20.79
C SER A 159 0.36 0.10 -20.63
N ILE A 160 -0.09 0.41 -19.40
CA ILE A 160 -0.80 1.66 -19.09
C ILE A 160 0.09 2.87 -19.35
N ILE A 161 1.35 2.85 -18.89
CA ILE A 161 2.31 3.93 -19.12
C ILE A 161 2.52 4.12 -20.63
N PHE A 162 2.75 3.04 -21.37
CA PHE A 162 2.99 3.13 -22.81
C PHE A 162 1.80 3.67 -23.58
N LEU A 163 0.59 3.25 -23.25
CA LEU A 163 -0.65 3.74 -23.85
C LEU A 163 -0.90 5.21 -23.47
N SER A 164 -0.62 5.60 -22.24
CA SER A 164 -0.79 6.99 -21.77
C SER A 164 0.19 7.94 -22.42
N LEU A 165 1.43 7.52 -22.70
CA LEU A 165 2.42 8.34 -23.40
C LEU A 165 1.96 8.77 -24.80
N ARG A 166 1.18 7.93 -25.47
CA ARG A 166 0.65 8.24 -26.82
C ARG A 166 -0.35 9.41 -26.80
N SER A 167 -1.10 9.56 -25.72
CA SER A 167 -2.11 10.61 -25.54
C SER A 167 -1.65 11.73 -24.60
N ALA A 168 -0.40 11.72 -24.16
CA ALA A 168 0.13 12.70 -23.23
C ALA A 168 0.36 14.04 -23.92
N ASP A 169 -0.34 15.06 -23.46
CA ASP A 169 -0.11 16.44 -23.87
C ASP A 169 0.80 17.13 -22.85
N PHE A 170 2.08 17.25 -23.20
CA PHE A 170 3.08 17.88 -22.37
C PHE A 170 2.93 19.39 -22.24
N SER A 171 2.06 20.03 -23.05
CA SER A 171 1.75 21.46 -22.93
C SER A 171 1.04 21.77 -21.62
N ASN A 172 0.34 20.78 -21.06
CA ASN A 172 -0.33 20.87 -19.75
C ASN A 172 0.62 20.98 -18.55
N LEU A 173 1.94 20.84 -18.76
CA LEU A 173 2.94 21.09 -17.73
C LEU A 173 3.33 22.59 -17.63
N ARG A 174 2.79 23.44 -18.49
CA ARG A 174 2.99 24.90 -18.50
C ARG A 174 1.62 25.63 -18.54
N PRO A 175 1.48 26.78 -17.86
CA PRO A 175 2.41 27.39 -16.94
C PRO A 175 2.30 26.83 -15.52
N PHE A 176 3.34 27.07 -14.71
CA PHE A 176 3.36 26.80 -13.27
C PHE A 176 2.43 27.80 -12.58
N LEU A 177 1.53 27.35 -11.72
CA LEU A 177 0.74 28.20 -10.82
C LEU A 177 -0.15 29.24 -11.52
N ASP A 178 -0.78 28.91 -12.63
CA ASP A 178 -1.90 29.69 -13.13
C ASP A 178 -3.17 29.30 -12.37
N GLU A 179 -3.78 30.30 -11.73
CA GLU A 179 -5.06 30.23 -11.03
C GLU A 179 -6.20 29.74 -11.93
#